data_a1dbe6abf0da9c84c4e73ec8127e954e
#
_entry.id   a1dbe6abf0da9c84c4e73ec8127e954e
#
_cell.length_a   1.000
_cell.length_b   1.000
_cell.length_c   1.000
_cell.angle_alpha   90.00
_cell.angle_beta   90.00
_cell.angle_gamma   90.00
#
_symmetry.space_group_name_H-M   'P 1'
#
loop_
_entity.id
_entity.type
_entity.pdbx_description
1 polymer ?
#
loop_
_entity_poly.entity_id
_entity_poly.type
_entity_poly.pdbx_seq_one_letter_code
_entity_poly.pdbx_strand_id
1 'polypeptide(L)'
;ETVRRKKVKLTKNKFIILNKKKKSLRINNSLINKKVFEPQIKISSKMLSNYCIFFSNKGFFNKDLDLVSFKNDIEKKFTLYLPIFLNFQISYFTNWRKFMDMECLYIAVLCGLNTTTQLKRKSNNSNEIFDSKEIFTQIFKLSNKFGLSSTSIADITKIPRTTVLRKLAKLEKLNILKKDKLK
;
A
#
# COMPACT_ATOMS: atom_id res chain seq x y z
N GLU A 1 24.17 -1.90 7.29
CA GLU A 1 24.07 -3.28 7.84
C GLU A 1 22.75 -3.97 7.43
N THR A 2 21.63 -3.30 7.52
CA THR A 2 20.31 -3.88 7.18
C THR A 2 20.21 -4.35 5.72
N VAL A 3 20.72 -3.57 4.76
CA VAL A 3 20.72 -3.92 3.33
C VAL A 3 21.58 -5.16 3.08
N ARG A 4 22.75 -5.22 3.72
CA ARG A 4 23.66 -6.37 3.62
C ARG A 4 23.00 -7.65 4.13
N ARG A 5 22.35 -7.61 5.31
CA ARG A 5 21.63 -8.77 5.89
C ARG A 5 20.48 -9.23 4.99
N LYS A 6 19.68 -8.31 4.46
CA LYS A 6 18.58 -8.62 3.53
C LYS A 6 19.10 -9.23 2.23
N LYS A 7 20.19 -8.69 1.68
CA LYS A 7 20.87 -9.25 0.49
C LYS A 7 21.29 -10.71 0.74
N VAL A 8 21.95 -10.98 1.87
CA VAL A 8 22.39 -12.34 2.24
C VAL A 8 21.18 -13.28 2.34
N LYS A 9 20.10 -12.85 3.02
CA LYS A 9 18.87 -13.64 3.15
C LYS A 9 18.25 -13.96 1.79
N LEU A 10 18.14 -12.96 0.91
CA LEU A 10 17.57 -13.13 -0.43
C LEU A 10 18.44 -14.07 -1.30
N THR A 11 19.75 -13.99 -1.18
CA THR A 11 20.68 -14.87 -1.90
C THR A 11 20.60 -16.30 -1.35
N LYS A 12 20.58 -16.47 -0.01
CA LYS A 12 20.43 -17.78 0.64
C LYS A 12 19.12 -18.46 0.23
N ASN A 13 18.05 -17.71 0.15
CA ASN A 13 16.73 -18.21 -0.27
C ASN A 13 16.60 -18.32 -1.81
N LYS A 14 17.67 -18.13 -2.54
CA LYS A 14 17.72 -18.20 -4.03
C LYS A 14 16.80 -17.21 -4.75
N PHE A 15 16.26 -16.18 -4.08
CA PHE A 15 15.45 -15.14 -4.74
C PHE A 15 16.27 -14.27 -5.69
N ILE A 16 17.54 -14.07 -5.36
CA ILE A 16 18.50 -13.33 -6.20
C ILE A 16 19.74 -14.16 -6.44
N ILE A 17 20.28 -14.04 -7.65
CA ILE A 17 21.53 -14.65 -8.06
C ILE A 17 22.60 -13.57 -8.12
N LEU A 18 23.72 -13.81 -7.43
CA LEU A 18 24.88 -12.95 -7.50
C LEU A 18 25.77 -13.40 -8.67
N ASN A 19 25.92 -12.55 -9.67
CA ASN A 19 26.96 -12.74 -10.67
C ASN A 19 28.30 -12.24 -10.11
N LYS A 20 29.16 -13.17 -9.68
CA LYS A 20 30.46 -12.85 -9.07
C LYS A 20 31.40 -12.09 -10.02
N LYS A 21 31.38 -12.43 -11.33
CA LYS A 21 32.23 -11.76 -12.34
C LYS A 21 31.83 -10.31 -12.57
N LYS A 22 30.53 -10.03 -12.72
CA LYS A 22 29.99 -8.68 -12.99
C LYS A 22 29.62 -7.91 -11.72
N LYS A 23 29.79 -8.50 -10.52
CA LYS A 23 29.34 -7.92 -9.23
C LYS A 23 27.89 -7.44 -9.22
N SER A 24 27.06 -8.03 -10.09
CA SER A 24 25.65 -7.65 -10.30
C SER A 24 24.70 -8.66 -9.66
N LEU A 25 23.52 -8.17 -9.27
CA LEU A 25 22.44 -8.98 -8.74
C LEU A 25 21.34 -9.09 -9.80
N ARG A 26 20.79 -10.28 -9.97
CA ARG A 26 19.62 -10.50 -10.81
C ARG A 26 18.61 -11.36 -10.08
N ILE A 27 17.35 -11.19 -10.41
CA ILE A 27 16.26 -12.05 -9.91
C ILE A 27 16.45 -13.47 -10.47
N ASN A 28 16.21 -14.44 -9.63
CA ASN A 28 16.25 -15.85 -10.07
C ASN A 28 14.95 -16.21 -10.79
N ASN A 29 14.99 -16.23 -12.11
CA ASN A 29 13.81 -16.50 -12.94
C ASN A 29 13.20 -17.89 -12.73
N SER A 30 13.97 -18.88 -12.24
CA SER A 30 13.44 -20.21 -11.93
C SER A 30 12.49 -20.22 -10.74
N LEU A 31 12.58 -19.19 -9.86
CA LEU A 31 11.67 -19.00 -8.73
C LEU A 31 10.48 -18.08 -9.05
N ILE A 32 10.43 -17.53 -10.25
CA ILE A 32 9.23 -16.86 -10.78
C ILE A 32 8.21 -17.98 -11.09
N ASN A 33 7.87 -18.73 -10.04
CA ASN A 33 6.89 -19.77 -10.12
C ASN A 33 5.53 -19.08 -10.32
N LYS A 34 4.78 -19.49 -11.34
CA LYS A 34 3.41 -19.02 -11.61
C LYS A 34 2.58 -18.91 -10.32
N LYS A 35 2.74 -19.86 -9.40
CA LYS A 35 2.02 -19.91 -8.11
C LYS A 35 2.26 -18.71 -7.19
N VAL A 36 3.43 -18.07 -7.22
CA VAL A 36 3.74 -16.91 -6.36
C VAL A 36 3.38 -15.61 -7.05
N PHE A 37 3.64 -15.49 -8.34
CA PHE A 37 3.44 -14.24 -9.08
C PHE A 37 2.03 -14.09 -9.66
N GLU A 38 1.34 -15.16 -9.98
CA GLU A 38 -0.01 -15.12 -10.53
C GLU A 38 -1.02 -14.38 -9.63
N PRO A 39 -1.06 -14.63 -8.30
CA PRO A 39 -1.90 -13.84 -7.41
C PRO A 39 -1.49 -12.36 -7.37
N GLN A 40 -0.19 -12.07 -7.40
CA GLN A 40 0.31 -10.70 -7.41
C GLN A 40 -0.05 -9.97 -8.71
N ILE A 41 0.07 -10.64 -9.85
CA ILE A 41 -0.35 -10.10 -11.16
C ILE A 41 -1.84 -9.75 -11.10
N LYS A 42 -2.69 -10.67 -10.64
CA LYS A 42 -4.13 -10.44 -10.53
C LYS A 42 -4.48 -9.26 -9.61
N ILE A 43 -3.83 -9.18 -8.44
CA ILE A 43 -4.04 -8.07 -7.50
C ILE A 43 -3.58 -6.74 -8.12
N SER A 44 -2.37 -6.72 -8.69
CA SER A 44 -1.81 -5.51 -9.30
C SER A 44 -2.62 -5.05 -10.52
N SER A 45 -3.06 -5.98 -11.37
CA SER A 45 -3.91 -5.67 -12.53
C SER A 45 -5.26 -5.10 -12.10
N LYS A 46 -5.87 -5.67 -11.07
CA LYS A 46 -7.13 -5.16 -10.50
C LYS A 46 -6.95 -3.75 -9.92
N MET A 47 -5.86 -3.51 -9.18
CA MET A 47 -5.57 -2.18 -8.65
C MET A 47 -5.36 -1.17 -9.76
N LEU A 48 -4.50 -1.45 -10.73
CA LEU A 48 -4.21 -0.55 -11.86
C LEU A 48 -5.47 -0.24 -12.66
N SER A 49 -6.28 -1.25 -12.99
CA SER A 49 -7.52 -1.04 -13.72
C SER A 49 -8.51 -0.17 -12.96
N ASN A 50 -8.69 -0.40 -11.66
CA ASN A 50 -9.55 0.44 -10.83
C ASN A 50 -9.07 1.90 -10.78
N TYR A 51 -7.77 2.13 -10.65
CA TYR A 51 -7.21 3.48 -10.69
C TYR A 51 -7.45 4.16 -12.05
N CYS A 52 -7.16 3.48 -13.14
CA CYS A 52 -7.34 4.06 -14.47
C CYS A 52 -8.82 4.38 -14.75
N ILE A 53 -9.74 3.52 -14.35
CA ILE A 53 -11.18 3.78 -14.50
C ILE A 53 -11.63 4.93 -13.62
N PHE A 54 -11.17 4.98 -12.37
CA PHE A 54 -11.46 6.14 -11.52
C PHE A 54 -11.01 7.44 -12.18
N PHE A 55 -9.82 7.50 -12.75
CA PHE A 55 -9.33 8.68 -13.46
C PHE A 55 -10.08 8.94 -14.77
N SER A 56 -10.45 7.88 -15.51
CA SER A 56 -11.29 8.02 -16.72
C SER A 56 -12.65 8.65 -16.37
N ASN A 57 -13.33 8.14 -15.36
CA ASN A 57 -14.62 8.67 -14.91
C ASN A 57 -14.54 10.12 -14.38
N LYS A 58 -13.32 10.59 -14.06
CA LYS A 58 -13.04 11.98 -13.67
C LYS A 58 -12.58 12.85 -14.84
N GLY A 59 -12.64 12.36 -16.05
CA GLY A 59 -12.29 13.11 -17.27
C GLY A 59 -10.78 13.27 -17.50
N PHE A 60 -9.93 12.53 -16.78
CA PHE A 60 -8.49 12.57 -17.04
C PHE A 60 -8.07 11.81 -18.30
N PHE A 61 -8.94 10.99 -18.85
CA PHE A 61 -8.74 10.28 -20.10
C PHE A 61 -9.90 10.56 -21.05
N ASN A 62 -9.60 10.73 -22.35
CA ASN A 62 -10.59 11.04 -23.39
C ASN A 62 -11.41 9.81 -23.84
N LYS A 63 -11.37 8.71 -23.15
CA LYS A 63 -12.08 7.47 -23.50
C LYS A 63 -12.70 6.84 -22.27
N ASP A 64 -13.94 6.41 -22.42
CA ASP A 64 -14.55 5.51 -21.47
C ASP A 64 -13.82 4.17 -21.49
N LEU A 65 -13.27 3.80 -20.36
CA LEU A 65 -12.55 2.54 -20.19
C LEU A 65 -13.50 1.47 -19.64
N ASP A 66 -13.69 0.40 -20.41
CA ASP A 66 -14.35 -0.79 -19.87
C ASP A 66 -13.41 -1.53 -18.91
N LEU A 67 -13.90 -1.75 -17.68
CA LEU A 67 -13.13 -2.36 -16.60
C LEU A 67 -12.60 -3.75 -16.97
N VAL A 68 -13.45 -4.56 -17.56
CA VAL A 68 -13.12 -5.97 -17.82
C VAL A 68 -12.09 -6.07 -18.95
N SER A 69 -12.32 -5.33 -20.03
CA SER A 69 -11.41 -5.28 -21.17
C SER A 69 -10.04 -4.72 -20.77
N PHE A 70 -10.03 -3.62 -20.02
CA PHE A 70 -8.78 -2.99 -19.58
C PHE A 70 -7.98 -3.85 -18.59
N LYS A 71 -8.67 -4.51 -17.65
CA LYS A 71 -8.04 -5.46 -16.75
C LYS A 71 -7.39 -6.62 -17.52
N ASN A 72 -8.10 -7.19 -18.48
CA ASN A 72 -7.59 -8.27 -19.31
C ASN A 72 -6.37 -7.82 -20.15
N ASP A 73 -6.37 -6.58 -20.64
CA ASP A 73 -5.22 -6.03 -21.35
C ASP A 73 -4.00 -5.88 -20.45
N ILE A 74 -4.18 -5.37 -19.23
CA ILE A 74 -3.10 -5.30 -18.23
C ILE A 74 -2.57 -6.69 -17.89
N GLU A 75 -3.43 -7.69 -17.69
CA GLU A 75 -2.99 -9.06 -17.41
C GLU A 75 -2.19 -9.68 -18.55
N LYS A 76 -2.66 -9.49 -19.80
CA LYS A 76 -1.96 -9.97 -21.00
C LYS A 76 -0.62 -9.29 -21.24
N LYS A 77 -0.55 -7.99 -20.99
CA LYS A 77 0.62 -7.14 -21.21
C LYS A 77 1.33 -6.75 -19.90
N PHE A 78 1.24 -7.59 -18.90
CA PHE A 78 1.71 -7.28 -17.53
C PHE A 78 3.18 -6.82 -17.48
N THR A 79 4.04 -7.41 -18.32
CA THR A 79 5.45 -7.02 -18.42
C THR A 79 5.67 -5.59 -18.90
N LEU A 80 4.71 -5.02 -19.66
CA LEU A 80 4.74 -3.62 -20.06
C LEU A 80 4.30 -2.68 -18.94
N TYR A 81 3.26 -3.07 -18.19
CA TYR A 81 2.69 -2.24 -17.12
C TYR A 81 3.47 -2.34 -15.81
N LEU A 82 4.13 -3.48 -15.55
CA LEU A 82 4.88 -3.74 -14.32
C LEU A 82 5.96 -2.67 -14.01
N PRO A 83 6.82 -2.24 -14.95
CA PRO A 83 7.81 -1.22 -14.69
C PRO A 83 7.19 0.12 -14.28
N ILE A 84 6.07 0.50 -14.90
CA ILE A 84 5.34 1.74 -14.58
C ILE A 84 4.82 1.65 -13.14
N PHE A 85 4.18 0.54 -12.79
CA PHE A 85 3.65 0.29 -11.45
C PHE A 85 4.76 0.27 -10.39
N LEU A 86 5.88 -0.41 -10.66
CA LEU A 86 7.01 -0.47 -9.74
C LEU A 86 7.68 0.90 -9.56
N ASN A 87 7.84 1.68 -10.62
CA ASN A 87 8.38 3.04 -10.53
C ASN A 87 7.48 3.94 -9.67
N PHE A 88 6.17 3.85 -9.85
CA PHE A 88 5.22 4.56 -9.00
C PHE A 88 5.38 4.15 -7.53
N GLN A 89 5.42 2.85 -7.24
CA GLN A 89 5.60 2.36 -5.87
C GLN A 89 6.93 2.81 -5.27
N ILE A 90 8.03 2.70 -6.01
CA ILE A 90 9.36 3.12 -5.54
C ILE A 90 9.37 4.61 -5.23
N SER A 91 8.81 5.43 -6.12
CA SER A 91 8.72 6.88 -5.92
C SER A 91 7.87 7.22 -4.69
N TYR A 92 6.71 6.58 -4.56
CA TYR A 92 5.82 6.73 -3.41
C TYR A 92 6.55 6.38 -2.10
N PHE A 93 7.13 5.20 -2.00
CA PHE A 93 7.84 4.76 -0.79
C PHE A 93 9.08 5.59 -0.50
N THR A 94 9.80 6.04 -1.53
CA THR A 94 10.98 6.89 -1.36
C THR A 94 10.62 8.24 -0.76
N ASN A 95 9.50 8.83 -1.18
CA ASN A 95 9.01 10.08 -0.61
C ASN A 95 8.56 9.88 0.85
N TRP A 96 7.81 8.84 1.15
CA TRP A 96 7.36 8.58 2.52
C TRP A 96 8.51 8.24 3.47
N ARG A 97 9.58 7.58 3.00
CA ARG A 97 10.77 7.29 3.83
C ARG A 97 11.47 8.52 4.39
N LYS A 98 11.29 9.68 3.79
CA LYS A 98 11.83 10.95 4.32
C LYS A 98 11.18 11.31 5.66
N PHE A 99 9.93 10.93 5.85
CA PHE A 99 9.15 11.28 7.04
C PHE A 99 9.04 10.15 8.04
N MET A 100 8.91 8.91 7.55
CA MET A 100 8.67 7.75 8.42
C MET A 100 9.19 6.45 7.79
N ASP A 101 9.39 5.45 8.64
CA ASP A 101 9.70 4.10 8.18
C ASP A 101 8.44 3.36 7.70
N MET A 102 8.66 2.23 7.00
CA MET A 102 7.58 1.46 6.37
C MET A 102 6.56 0.89 7.35
N GLU A 103 6.97 0.57 8.58
CA GLU A 103 6.03 0.06 9.60
C GLU A 103 5.11 1.20 10.07
N CYS A 104 5.65 2.41 10.28
CA CYS A 104 4.85 3.59 10.57
C CYS A 104 3.87 3.90 9.44
N LEU A 105 4.32 3.87 8.18
CA LEU A 105 3.46 4.10 7.03
C LEU A 105 2.33 3.06 6.98
N TYR A 106 2.65 1.78 7.17
CA TYR A 106 1.66 0.71 7.15
C TYR A 106 0.60 0.89 8.24
N ILE A 107 1.02 1.22 9.46
CA ILE A 107 0.11 1.50 10.58
C ILE A 107 -0.76 2.74 10.27
N ALA A 108 -0.18 3.83 9.77
CA ALA A 108 -0.93 5.03 9.43
C ALA A 108 -2.00 4.77 8.35
N VAL A 109 -1.63 4.06 7.28
CA VAL A 109 -2.55 3.67 6.20
C VAL A 109 -3.66 2.76 6.72
N LEU A 110 -3.34 1.79 7.59
CA LEU A 110 -4.34 0.90 8.18
C LEU A 110 -5.37 1.68 9.02
N CYS A 111 -4.91 2.62 9.84
CA CYS A 111 -5.79 3.48 10.62
C CYS A 111 -6.68 4.35 9.72
N GLY A 112 -6.12 4.93 8.66
CA GLY A 112 -6.86 5.71 7.67
C GLY A 112 -7.91 4.88 6.94
N LEU A 113 -7.57 3.67 6.50
CA LEU A 113 -8.50 2.74 5.85
C LEU A 113 -9.63 2.33 6.79
N ASN A 114 -9.33 2.06 8.05
CA ASN A 114 -10.38 1.75 9.03
C ASN A 114 -11.35 2.91 9.17
N THR A 115 -10.85 4.13 9.33
CA THR A 115 -11.68 5.32 9.47
C THR A 115 -12.55 5.56 8.24
N THR A 116 -11.98 5.49 7.03
CA THR A 116 -12.72 5.68 5.77
C THR A 116 -13.77 4.60 5.56
N THR A 117 -13.47 3.35 5.92
CA THR A 117 -14.42 2.23 5.82
C THR A 117 -15.61 2.42 6.76
N GLN A 118 -15.36 2.87 7.99
CA GLN A 118 -16.42 3.15 8.95
C GLN A 118 -17.27 4.37 8.54
N LEU A 119 -16.65 5.38 7.94
CA LEU A 119 -17.35 6.51 7.35
C LEU A 119 -18.30 6.05 6.25
N LYS A 120 -17.80 5.26 5.31
CA LYS A 120 -18.58 4.72 4.20
C LYS A 120 -19.77 3.87 4.68
N ARG A 121 -19.60 3.10 5.75
CA ARG A 121 -20.70 2.32 6.34
C ARG A 121 -21.80 3.17 6.98
N LYS A 122 -21.44 4.36 7.48
CA LYS A 122 -22.42 5.28 8.10
C LYS A 122 -23.14 6.16 7.09
N SER A 123 -22.49 6.50 5.99
CA SER A 123 -23.06 7.31 4.91
C SER A 123 -23.93 6.49 3.95
N ASN A 124 -24.63 5.48 4.45
CA ASN A 124 -25.36 4.44 3.71
C ASN A 124 -26.29 4.90 2.57
N ASN A 125 -26.35 6.18 2.21
CA ASN A 125 -27.31 6.69 1.22
C ASN A 125 -26.76 7.74 0.26
N SER A 126 -25.50 8.09 0.26
CA SER A 126 -25.04 9.06 -0.71
C SER A 126 -23.86 8.51 -1.52
N ASN A 127 -24.05 8.43 -2.83
CA ASN A 127 -22.97 8.41 -3.82
C ASN A 127 -22.17 9.74 -3.78
N GLU A 128 -22.11 10.41 -2.63
CA GLU A 128 -21.36 11.62 -2.42
C GLU A 128 -19.87 11.29 -2.56
N ILE A 129 -19.35 11.70 -3.68
CA ILE A 129 -17.91 11.71 -3.94
C ILE A 129 -17.39 12.94 -3.17
N PHE A 130 -16.96 12.71 -1.96
CA PHE A 130 -16.31 13.76 -1.17
C PHE A 130 -15.05 14.25 -1.89
N ASP A 131 -14.90 15.56 -2.00
CA ASP A 131 -13.63 16.15 -2.38
C ASP A 131 -12.54 15.67 -1.40
N SER A 132 -11.31 15.51 -1.91
CA SER A 132 -10.17 15.05 -1.10
C SER A 132 -10.00 15.87 0.18
N LYS A 133 -10.29 17.18 0.13
CA LYS A 133 -10.23 18.10 1.27
C LYS A 133 -11.33 17.83 2.30
N GLU A 134 -12.53 17.52 1.85
CA GLU A 134 -13.65 17.11 2.71
C GLU A 134 -13.42 15.75 3.35
N ILE A 135 -12.90 14.78 2.60
CA ILE A 135 -12.52 13.46 3.13
C ILE A 135 -11.52 13.65 4.27
N PHE A 136 -10.46 14.41 4.07
CA PHE A 136 -9.48 14.67 5.12
C PHE A 136 -10.12 15.34 6.33
N THR A 137 -10.96 16.36 6.12
CA THR A 137 -11.64 17.05 7.21
C THR A 137 -12.58 16.14 7.99
N GLN A 138 -13.33 15.29 7.31
CA GLN A 138 -14.23 14.33 7.94
C GLN A 138 -13.48 13.19 8.63
N ILE A 139 -12.39 12.69 8.03
CA ILE A 139 -11.50 11.71 8.68
C ILE A 139 -10.98 12.28 10.00
N PHE A 140 -10.52 13.53 10.03
CA PHE A 140 -10.06 14.18 11.26
C PHE A 140 -11.17 14.38 12.29
N LYS A 141 -12.36 14.80 11.88
CA LYS A 141 -13.51 15.01 12.80
C LYS A 141 -14.04 13.68 13.39
N LEU A 142 -13.97 12.60 12.64
CA LEU A 142 -14.54 11.30 13.01
C LEU A 142 -13.50 10.30 13.50
N SER A 143 -12.22 10.59 13.36
CA SER A 143 -11.13 9.75 13.86
C SER A 143 -11.25 9.41 15.34
N ASN A 144 -11.83 10.32 16.13
CA ASN A 144 -12.09 10.13 17.55
C ASN A 144 -13.13 9.02 17.88
N LYS A 145 -13.86 8.50 16.88
CA LYS A 145 -14.92 7.49 17.08
C LYS A 145 -14.55 6.11 16.56
N PHE A 146 -13.49 5.98 15.76
CA PHE A 146 -13.18 4.76 15.00
C PHE A 146 -11.71 4.33 15.12
N GLY A 147 -11.08 4.63 16.24
CA GLY A 147 -9.71 4.24 16.51
C GLY A 147 -9.52 2.72 16.51
N LEU A 148 -8.33 2.28 16.12
CA LEU A 148 -7.87 0.89 16.30
C LEU A 148 -7.04 0.79 17.57
N SER A 149 -7.26 -0.27 18.35
CA SER A 149 -6.40 -0.59 19.48
C SER A 149 -5.01 -1.06 19.01
N SER A 150 -3.99 -0.87 19.84
CA SER A 150 -2.65 -1.39 19.54
C SER A 150 -2.63 -2.91 19.35
N THR A 151 -3.50 -3.62 20.04
CA THR A 151 -3.67 -5.08 19.89
C THR A 151 -4.24 -5.41 18.53
N SER A 152 -5.35 -4.76 18.12
CA SER A 152 -5.94 -4.95 16.79
C SER A 152 -4.94 -4.66 15.67
N ILE A 153 -4.16 -3.59 15.82
CA ILE A 153 -3.10 -3.25 14.84
C ILE A 153 -2.04 -4.36 14.78
N ALA A 154 -1.60 -4.87 15.93
CA ALA A 154 -0.61 -5.95 15.98
C ALA A 154 -1.14 -7.23 15.32
N ASP A 155 -2.40 -7.58 15.58
CA ASP A 155 -3.04 -8.77 15.02
C ASP A 155 -3.18 -8.69 13.50
N ILE A 156 -3.57 -7.53 12.98
CA ILE A 156 -3.73 -7.32 11.54
C ILE A 156 -2.38 -7.26 10.82
N THR A 157 -1.44 -6.50 11.37
CA THR A 157 -0.14 -6.25 10.72
C THR A 157 0.88 -7.35 10.95
N LYS A 158 0.65 -8.21 11.94
CA LYS A 158 1.63 -9.19 12.45
C LYS A 158 2.94 -8.54 12.94
N ILE A 159 2.89 -7.26 13.27
CA ILE A 159 3.99 -6.55 13.92
C ILE A 159 3.87 -6.75 15.43
N PRO A 160 4.95 -7.08 16.16
CA PRO A 160 4.89 -7.24 17.61
C PRO A 160 4.30 -6.02 18.31
N ARG A 161 3.39 -6.24 19.28
CA ARG A 161 2.66 -5.16 19.96
C ARG A 161 3.58 -4.07 20.54
N THR A 162 4.71 -4.45 21.10
CA THR A 162 5.72 -3.51 21.62
C THR A 162 6.26 -2.58 20.53
N THR A 163 6.49 -3.13 19.33
CA THR A 163 6.87 -2.34 18.15
C THR A 163 5.74 -1.43 17.71
N VAL A 164 4.50 -1.93 17.66
CA VAL A 164 3.31 -1.12 17.33
C VAL A 164 3.20 0.08 18.27
N LEU A 165 3.30 -0.11 19.59
CA LEU A 165 3.22 0.97 20.57
C LEU A 165 4.29 2.05 20.31
N ARG A 166 5.53 1.63 20.05
CA ARG A 166 6.62 2.57 19.72
C ARG A 166 6.36 3.33 18.42
N LYS A 167 5.78 2.67 17.41
CA LYS A 167 5.45 3.32 16.13
C LYS A 167 4.26 4.27 16.26
N LEU A 168 3.25 3.91 17.04
CA LEU A 168 2.13 4.80 17.36
C LEU A 168 2.60 6.06 18.07
N ALA A 169 3.49 5.96 19.07
CA ALA A 169 4.06 7.12 19.73
C ALA A 169 4.84 8.03 18.75
N LYS A 170 5.55 7.43 17.77
CA LYS A 170 6.23 8.20 16.73
C LYS A 170 5.23 8.91 15.80
N LEU A 171 4.15 8.24 15.39
CA LEU A 171 3.11 8.82 14.54
C LEU A 171 2.32 9.93 15.26
N GLU A 172 2.11 9.79 16.57
CA GLU A 172 1.52 10.84 17.40
C GLU A 172 2.44 12.08 17.49
N LYS A 173 3.74 11.88 17.70
CA LYS A 173 4.73 12.98 17.69
C LYS A 173 4.80 13.72 16.34
N LEU A 174 4.54 13.00 15.24
CA LEU A 174 4.47 13.59 13.89
C LEU A 174 3.10 14.21 13.57
N ASN A 175 2.16 14.22 14.52
CA ASN A 175 0.77 14.69 14.35
C ASN A 175 0.00 13.97 13.22
N ILE A 176 0.41 12.73 12.86
CA ILE A 176 -0.25 11.91 11.84
C ILE A 176 -1.42 11.13 12.44
N LEU A 177 -1.25 10.66 13.67
CA LEU A 177 -2.29 10.03 14.45
C LEU A 177 -2.49 10.76 15.78
N LYS A 178 -3.69 10.67 16.30
CA LYS A 178 -4.03 11.17 17.63
C LYS A 178 -4.47 10.02 18.51
N LYS A 179 -3.97 9.96 19.72
CA LYS A 179 -4.41 8.98 20.70
C LYS A 179 -5.68 9.48 21.38
N ASP A 180 -6.72 8.65 21.42
CA ASP A 180 -7.89 8.96 22.22
C ASP A 180 -7.48 8.92 23.70
N LYS A 181 -7.79 9.97 24.42
CA LYS A 181 -7.74 9.93 25.88
C LYS A 181 -8.90 9.04 26.29
N LEU A 182 -8.60 7.83 26.73
CA LEU A 182 -9.58 7.01 27.42
C LEU A 182 -10.10 7.84 28.60
N LYS A 183 -11.41 8.10 28.59
CA LYS A 183 -12.08 8.63 29.75
C LYS A 183 -12.15 7.55 30.81
#